data_bcb89fdbafebf195e2a76107ebecdd35
#
_entry.id   bcb89fdbafebf195e2a76107ebecdd35
#
_cell.length_a   1.000
_cell.length_b   1.000
_cell.length_c   1.000
_cell.angle_alpha   90.00
_cell.angle_beta   90.00
_cell.angle_gamma   90.00
#
_symmetry.space_group_name_H-M   'P 1'
#
loop_
_entity.id
_entity.type
_entity.pdbx_description
1 polymer ?
#
loop_
_entity_poly.entity_id
_entity_poly.type
_entity_poly.pdbx_seq_one_letter_code
_entity_poly.pdbx_strand_id
1 'polypeptide(L)'
;MEPEIARLAALHIDTESAELLREALEAEELPSASLVEDLNRKTLVHYILAEVCGNRFLEALERSLMALTRRVIQAVGPEHWWMHPAGMHRPIIDAVLARNPDAAAEAMRKHAIEFGENLTKMEKAFREKKGSPAL
;
A
#
# COMPACT_ATOMS: atom_id res chain seq x y z
N MET A 1 -1.66 -1.33 12.93
CA MET A 1 -0.47 -2.09 12.47
C MET A 1 0.34 -1.30 11.44
N GLU A 2 -0.23 -0.97 10.31
CA GLU A 2 0.48 -0.24 9.24
C GLU A 2 1.02 1.12 9.68
N PRO A 3 0.29 1.95 10.45
CA PRO A 3 0.86 3.20 10.96
C PRO A 3 2.11 2.99 11.82
N GLU A 4 2.16 1.92 12.61
CA GLU A 4 3.34 1.61 13.42
C GLU A 4 4.52 1.17 12.54
N ILE A 5 4.27 0.42 11.48
CA ILE A 5 5.30 0.04 10.51
C ILE A 5 5.91 1.30 9.89
N ALA A 6 5.09 2.24 9.45
CA ALA A 6 5.57 3.49 8.85
C ALA A 6 6.37 4.33 9.86
N ARG A 7 5.91 4.41 11.11
CA ARG A 7 6.60 5.12 12.19
C ARG A 7 7.99 4.54 12.42
N LEU A 8 8.07 3.22 12.56
CA LEU A 8 9.34 2.53 12.78
C LEU A 8 10.26 2.63 11.56
N ALA A 9 9.70 2.56 10.34
CA ALA A 9 10.49 2.74 9.13
C ALA A 9 11.15 4.13 9.11
N ALA A 10 10.42 5.17 9.50
CA ALA A 10 10.98 6.53 9.58
C ALA A 10 12.13 6.62 10.61
N LEU A 11 12.07 5.84 11.69
CA LEU A 11 13.13 5.79 12.69
C LEU A 11 14.37 5.01 12.22
N HIS A 12 14.18 3.99 11.39
CA HIS A 12 15.24 3.05 11.02
C HIS A 12 15.75 3.20 9.60
N ILE A 13 15.20 4.11 8.80
CA ILE A 13 15.60 4.31 7.41
C ILE A 13 17.08 4.65 7.30
N ASP A 14 17.78 3.99 6.38
CA ASP A 14 19.17 4.28 6.07
C ASP A 14 19.32 4.70 4.59
N THR A 15 20.53 4.99 4.15
CA THR A 15 20.81 5.47 2.79
C THR A 15 20.38 4.46 1.74
N GLU A 16 20.65 3.18 1.97
CA GLU A 16 20.33 2.11 1.01
C GLU A 16 18.82 1.92 0.89
N SER A 17 18.12 1.80 2.01
CA SER A 17 16.66 1.63 2.00
C SER A 17 15.94 2.87 1.51
N ALA A 18 16.48 4.07 1.79
CA ALA A 18 15.94 5.31 1.24
C ALA A 18 15.97 5.31 -0.29
N GLU A 19 17.04 4.81 -0.89
CA GLU A 19 17.15 4.71 -2.34
C GLU A 19 16.14 3.70 -2.91
N LEU A 20 15.98 2.56 -2.24
CA LEU A 20 14.98 1.57 -2.63
C LEU A 20 13.56 2.14 -2.59
N LEU A 21 13.23 2.95 -1.58
CA LEU A 21 11.92 3.60 -1.49
C LEU A 21 11.72 4.63 -2.60
N ARG A 22 12.74 5.41 -2.94
CA ARG A 22 12.65 6.38 -4.04
C ARG A 22 12.40 5.68 -5.37
N GLU A 23 13.13 4.61 -5.64
CA GLU A 23 12.96 3.81 -6.85
C GLU A 23 11.56 3.19 -6.92
N ALA A 24 11.08 2.66 -5.80
CA ALA A 24 9.74 2.07 -5.73
C ALA A 24 8.65 3.12 -5.98
N LEU A 25 8.80 4.33 -5.46
CA LEU A 25 7.87 5.42 -5.70
C LEU A 25 7.86 5.85 -7.16
N GLU A 26 9.04 6.01 -7.76
CA GLU A 26 9.16 6.36 -9.18
C GLU A 26 8.46 5.32 -10.06
N ALA A 27 8.67 4.03 -9.77
CA ALA A 27 8.01 2.95 -10.50
C ALA A 27 6.49 2.99 -10.32
N GLU A 28 6.01 3.24 -9.10
CA GLU A 28 4.58 3.31 -8.81
C GLU A 28 3.89 4.45 -9.55
N GLU A 29 4.59 5.55 -9.78
CA GLU A 29 4.04 6.72 -10.46
C GLU A 29 4.01 6.58 -11.98
N LEU A 30 4.65 5.54 -12.53
CA LEU A 30 4.59 5.27 -13.96
C LEU A 30 3.29 4.58 -14.34
N PRO A 31 2.79 4.80 -15.58
CA PRO A 31 1.64 4.04 -16.07
C PRO A 31 1.92 2.54 -16.05
N SER A 32 0.92 1.76 -15.64
CA SER A 32 1.00 0.29 -15.60
C SER A 32 0.28 -0.33 -16.79
N ALA A 33 0.87 -1.38 -17.36
CA ALA A 33 0.29 -2.10 -18.47
C ALA A 33 -0.80 -3.08 -18.05
N SER A 34 -0.81 -3.49 -16.77
CA SER A 34 -1.76 -4.48 -16.25
C SER A 34 -2.03 -4.28 -14.77
N LEU A 35 -3.11 -4.91 -14.29
CA LEU A 35 -3.44 -4.96 -12.87
C LEU A 35 -2.31 -5.61 -12.07
N VAL A 36 -1.75 -6.71 -12.56
CA VAL A 36 -0.68 -7.43 -11.86
C VAL A 36 0.56 -6.55 -11.69
N GLU A 37 0.95 -5.84 -12.75
CA GLU A 37 2.10 -4.92 -12.69
C GLU A 37 1.85 -3.80 -11.68
N ASP A 38 0.66 -3.21 -11.71
CA ASP A 38 0.31 -2.14 -10.77
C ASP A 38 0.31 -2.63 -9.33
N LEU A 39 -0.26 -3.80 -9.07
CA LEU A 39 -0.26 -4.42 -7.74
C LEU A 39 1.15 -4.71 -7.25
N ASN A 40 2.02 -5.21 -8.13
CA ASN A 40 3.41 -5.50 -7.78
C ASN A 40 4.14 -4.24 -7.32
N ARG A 41 3.96 -3.14 -8.05
CA ARG A 41 4.58 -1.86 -7.72
C ARG A 41 4.09 -1.31 -6.38
N LYS A 42 2.78 -1.33 -6.16
CA LYS A 42 2.17 -0.82 -4.92
C LYS A 42 2.51 -1.69 -3.71
N THR A 43 2.50 -3.00 -3.88
CA THR A 43 2.84 -3.95 -2.83
C THR A 43 4.31 -3.85 -2.42
N LEU A 44 5.19 -3.57 -3.37
CA LEU A 44 6.62 -3.43 -3.10
C LEU A 44 6.90 -2.32 -2.07
N VAL A 45 6.19 -1.20 -2.13
CA VAL A 45 6.35 -0.12 -1.15
C VAL A 45 6.07 -0.64 0.26
N HIS A 46 4.98 -1.37 0.45
CA HIS A 46 4.65 -1.96 1.75
C HIS A 46 5.70 -2.94 2.23
N TYR A 47 6.24 -3.77 1.35
CA TYR A 47 7.27 -4.73 1.69
C TYR A 47 8.58 -4.05 2.12
N ILE A 48 8.98 -3.00 1.44
CA ILE A 48 10.18 -2.23 1.81
C ILE A 48 10.00 -1.59 3.19
N LEU A 49 8.86 -0.94 3.42
CA LEU A 49 8.56 -0.33 4.71
C LEU A 49 8.56 -1.35 5.85
N ALA A 50 7.98 -2.52 5.62
CA ALA A 50 7.94 -3.59 6.59
C ALA A 50 9.33 -4.12 6.92
N GLU A 51 10.18 -4.30 5.92
CA GLU A 51 11.56 -4.75 6.12
C GLU A 51 12.37 -3.71 6.90
N VAL A 52 12.21 -2.44 6.57
CA VAL A 52 12.94 -1.33 7.22
C VAL A 52 12.47 -1.10 8.65
N CYS A 53 11.23 -1.44 8.99
CA CYS A 53 10.66 -1.16 10.31
C CYS A 53 11.44 -1.84 11.45
N GLY A 54 12.21 -2.89 11.15
CA GLY A 54 13.05 -3.55 12.14
C GLY A 54 12.34 -4.49 13.11
N ASN A 55 11.06 -4.75 12.88
CA ASN A 55 10.26 -5.66 13.70
C ASN A 55 9.78 -6.83 12.84
N ARG A 56 10.38 -8.01 13.05
CA ARG A 56 10.08 -9.21 12.24
C ARG A 56 8.64 -9.68 12.34
N PHE A 57 8.01 -9.48 13.49
CA PHE A 57 6.61 -9.84 13.68
C PHE A 57 5.69 -8.96 12.83
N LEU A 58 5.90 -7.65 12.87
CA LEU A 58 5.15 -6.71 12.04
C LEU A 58 5.41 -6.96 10.56
N GLU A 59 6.65 -7.26 10.18
CA GLU A 59 6.98 -7.60 8.79
C GLU A 59 6.19 -8.83 8.31
N ALA A 60 6.13 -9.88 9.12
CA ALA A 60 5.40 -11.10 8.78
C ALA A 60 3.89 -10.82 8.64
N LEU A 61 3.32 -10.03 9.54
CA LEU A 61 1.92 -9.64 9.48
C LEU A 61 1.63 -8.81 8.22
N GLU A 62 2.50 -7.85 7.90
CA GLU A 62 2.32 -7.02 6.70
C GLU A 62 2.38 -7.84 5.42
N ARG A 63 3.33 -8.76 5.32
CA ARG A 63 3.43 -9.65 4.15
C ARG A 63 2.17 -10.49 3.98
N SER A 64 1.62 -11.00 5.08
CA SER A 64 0.37 -11.76 5.06
C SER A 64 -0.82 -10.90 4.64
N LEU A 65 -0.90 -9.68 5.18
CA LEU A 65 -1.94 -8.73 4.84
C LEU A 65 -1.89 -8.36 3.36
N MET A 66 -0.71 -8.09 2.83
CA MET A 66 -0.54 -7.74 1.43
C MET A 66 -0.91 -8.89 0.50
N ALA A 67 -0.55 -10.12 0.85
CA ALA A 67 -0.92 -11.28 0.08
C ALA A 67 -2.44 -11.46 0.01
N LEU A 68 -3.12 -11.27 1.14
CA LEU A 68 -4.58 -11.35 1.21
C LEU A 68 -5.23 -10.21 0.40
N THR A 69 -4.76 -8.99 0.57
CA THR A 69 -5.26 -7.82 -0.15
C THR A 69 -5.15 -8.00 -1.66
N ARG A 70 -4.01 -8.51 -2.15
CA ARG A 70 -3.82 -8.81 -3.57
C ARG A 70 -4.86 -9.79 -4.09
N ARG A 71 -5.15 -10.83 -3.32
CA ARG A 71 -6.17 -11.82 -3.70
C ARG A 71 -7.56 -11.21 -3.82
N VAL A 72 -7.92 -10.34 -2.90
CA VAL A 72 -9.22 -9.64 -2.93
C VAL A 72 -9.31 -8.75 -4.17
N ILE A 73 -8.28 -7.94 -4.43
CA ILE A 73 -8.27 -7.05 -5.59
C ILE A 73 -8.34 -7.82 -6.90
N GLN A 74 -7.59 -8.92 -7.02
CA GLN A 74 -7.62 -9.76 -8.21
C GLN A 74 -8.98 -10.42 -8.42
N ALA A 75 -9.67 -10.82 -7.34
CA ALA A 75 -11.01 -11.38 -7.40
C ALA A 75 -12.05 -10.36 -7.87
N VAL A 76 -11.92 -9.11 -7.42
CA VAL A 76 -12.81 -8.00 -7.84
C VAL A 76 -12.59 -7.63 -9.30
N GLY A 77 -11.34 -7.71 -9.78
CA GLY A 77 -11.00 -7.51 -11.18
C GLY A 77 -10.48 -6.13 -11.53
N PRO A 78 -9.80 -6.03 -12.68
CA PRO A 78 -9.09 -4.81 -13.07
C PRO A 78 -10.01 -3.64 -13.43
N GLU A 79 -11.26 -3.91 -13.78
CA GLU A 79 -12.22 -2.89 -14.19
C GLU A 79 -12.57 -1.89 -13.09
N HIS A 80 -12.31 -2.23 -11.82
CA HIS A 80 -12.55 -1.35 -10.68
C HIS A 80 -11.27 -0.73 -10.13
N TRP A 81 -10.11 -1.09 -10.67
CA TRP A 81 -8.81 -0.67 -10.16
C TRP A 81 -8.52 0.82 -10.38
N TRP A 82 -9.22 1.46 -11.30
CA TRP A 82 -9.10 2.90 -11.55
C TRP A 82 -9.37 3.76 -10.31
N MET A 83 -9.98 3.19 -9.27
CA MET A 83 -10.24 3.88 -8.00
C MET A 83 -8.96 4.10 -7.17
N HIS A 84 -7.84 3.53 -7.58
CA HIS A 84 -6.57 3.64 -6.87
C HIS A 84 -5.56 4.41 -7.74
N PRO A 85 -5.38 5.72 -7.48
CA PRO A 85 -4.49 6.54 -8.29
C PRO A 85 -3.02 6.15 -8.16
N ALA A 86 -2.24 6.44 -9.20
CA ALA A 86 -0.80 6.31 -9.16
C ALA A 86 -0.21 7.26 -8.10
N GLY A 87 0.89 6.83 -7.48
CA GLY A 87 1.57 7.65 -6.49
C GLY A 87 0.84 7.79 -5.15
N MET A 88 -0.08 6.89 -4.87
CA MET A 88 -0.87 6.93 -3.63
C MET A 88 -0.02 6.84 -2.35
N HIS A 89 1.19 6.31 -2.44
CA HIS A 89 2.08 6.16 -1.29
C HIS A 89 3.06 7.33 -1.10
N ARG A 90 3.03 8.34 -1.97
CA ARG A 90 3.96 9.47 -1.89
C ARG A 90 3.96 10.16 -0.52
N PRO A 91 2.83 10.50 0.09
CA PRO A 91 2.86 11.16 1.40
C PRO A 91 3.56 10.33 2.49
N ILE A 92 3.39 9.01 2.44
CA ILE A 92 4.02 8.09 3.38
C ILE A 92 5.53 8.06 3.17
N ILE A 93 5.94 7.88 1.93
CA ILE A 93 7.36 7.79 1.57
C ILE A 93 8.08 9.10 1.88
N ASP A 94 7.48 10.24 1.54
CA ASP A 94 8.06 11.54 1.84
C ASP A 94 8.31 11.73 3.34
N ALA A 95 7.36 11.33 4.18
CA ALA A 95 7.50 11.41 5.63
C ALA A 95 8.59 10.47 6.17
N VAL A 96 8.67 9.25 5.63
CA VAL A 96 9.71 8.28 6.01
C VAL A 96 11.10 8.80 5.61
N LEU A 97 11.24 9.31 4.39
CA LEU A 97 12.51 9.87 3.90
C LEU A 97 12.92 11.12 4.70
N ALA A 98 11.96 11.89 5.18
CA ALA A 98 12.21 13.04 6.05
C ALA A 98 12.53 12.64 7.49
N ARG A 99 12.52 11.34 7.80
CA ARG A 99 12.74 10.80 9.14
C ARG A 99 11.78 11.39 10.18
N ASN A 100 10.51 11.57 9.78
CA ASN A 100 9.45 12.09 10.64
C ASN A 100 8.48 10.97 11.02
N PRO A 101 8.68 10.31 12.18
CA PRO A 101 7.86 9.15 12.57
C PRO A 101 6.37 9.47 12.70
N ASP A 102 6.04 10.61 13.30
CA ASP A 102 4.65 10.99 13.53
C ASP A 102 3.93 11.29 12.21
N ALA A 103 4.58 12.02 11.30
CA ALA A 103 4.03 12.29 9.98
C ALA A 103 3.86 11.00 9.16
N ALA A 104 4.82 10.07 9.26
CA ALA A 104 4.75 8.80 8.57
C ALA A 104 3.57 7.96 9.07
N ALA A 105 3.40 7.88 10.40
CA ALA A 105 2.27 7.17 11.00
C ALA A 105 0.93 7.77 10.57
N GLU A 106 0.80 9.10 10.58
CA GLU A 106 -0.44 9.79 10.20
C GLU A 106 -0.75 9.61 8.71
N ALA A 107 0.26 9.73 7.85
CA ALA A 107 0.09 9.51 6.41
C ALA A 107 -0.37 8.09 6.12
N MET A 108 0.21 7.10 6.81
CA MET A 108 -0.19 5.70 6.65
C MET A 108 -1.58 5.44 7.19
N ARG A 109 -1.94 6.03 8.33
CA ARG A 109 -3.29 5.90 8.90
C ARG A 109 -4.34 6.40 7.91
N LYS A 110 -4.11 7.58 7.34
CA LYS A 110 -5.00 8.17 6.34
C LYS A 110 -5.12 7.28 5.11
N HIS A 111 -3.98 6.79 4.62
CA HIS A 111 -3.93 5.88 3.47
C HIS A 111 -4.73 4.60 3.73
N ALA A 112 -4.56 3.99 4.90
CA ALA A 112 -5.26 2.74 5.25
C ALA A 112 -6.78 2.94 5.30
N ILE A 113 -7.24 4.06 5.84
CA ILE A 113 -8.66 4.40 5.88
C ILE A 113 -9.22 4.60 4.47
N GLU A 114 -8.56 5.42 3.66
CA GLU A 114 -8.98 5.69 2.28
C GLU A 114 -8.97 4.43 1.43
N PHE A 115 -7.96 3.60 1.60
CA PHE A 115 -7.86 2.32 0.90
C PHE A 115 -9.03 1.39 1.28
N GLY A 116 -9.33 1.28 2.58
CA GLY A 116 -10.44 0.47 3.05
C GLY A 116 -11.78 0.93 2.50
N GLU A 117 -12.01 2.25 2.45
CA GLU A 117 -13.22 2.82 1.86
C GLU A 117 -13.33 2.51 0.36
N ASN A 118 -12.22 2.66 -0.36
CA ASN A 118 -12.19 2.35 -1.79
C ASN A 118 -12.40 0.86 -2.07
N LEU A 119 -11.78 0.01 -1.26
CA LEU A 119 -11.96 -1.45 -1.40
C LEU A 119 -13.42 -1.85 -1.18
N THR A 120 -14.09 -1.23 -0.21
CA THR A 120 -15.51 -1.46 0.06
C THR A 120 -16.36 -1.04 -1.16
N LYS A 121 -16.05 0.10 -1.77
CA LYS A 121 -16.75 0.57 -2.98
C LYS A 121 -16.53 -0.37 -4.15
N MET A 122 -15.30 -0.87 -4.32
CA MET A 122 -14.96 -1.83 -5.36
C MET A 122 -15.72 -3.13 -5.19
N GLU A 123 -15.78 -3.64 -3.98
CA GLU A 123 -16.52 -4.87 -3.68
C GLU A 123 -18.01 -4.70 -3.95
N LYS A 124 -18.58 -3.58 -3.53
CA LYS A 124 -19.99 -3.27 -3.78
C LYS A 124 -20.29 -3.23 -5.28
N ALA A 125 -19.48 -2.52 -6.06
CA ALA A 125 -19.65 -2.43 -7.51
C ALA A 125 -19.54 -3.81 -8.17
N PHE A 126 -18.60 -4.64 -7.73
CA PHE A 126 -18.43 -6.00 -8.20
C PHE A 126 -19.66 -6.86 -7.92
N ARG A 127 -20.20 -6.79 -6.71
CA ARG A 127 -21.42 -7.54 -6.31
C ARG A 127 -22.63 -7.10 -7.11
N GLU A 128 -22.82 -5.80 -7.31
CA GLU A 128 -23.93 -5.26 -8.09
C GLU A 128 -23.87 -5.76 -9.54
N LYS A 129 -22.67 -5.74 -10.15
CA LYS A 129 -22.47 -6.23 -11.51
C LYS A 129 -22.80 -7.72 -11.65
N LYS A 130 -22.49 -8.52 -10.63
CA LYS A 130 -22.78 -9.95 -10.61
C LYS A 130 -24.21 -10.28 -10.18
N GLY A 131 -25.03 -9.28 -9.82
CA GLY A 131 -26.37 -9.50 -9.31
C GLY A 131 -26.41 -10.15 -7.93
N SER A 132 -25.29 -10.15 -7.20
CA SER A 132 -25.23 -10.71 -5.86
C SER A 132 -25.74 -9.68 -4.84
N PRO A 133 -26.53 -10.10 -3.82
CA PRO A 133 -26.96 -9.17 -2.79
C PRO A 133 -25.76 -8.69 -1.95
N ALA A 134 -25.82 -7.43 -1.51
CA ALA A 134 -24.87 -6.90 -0.56
C ALA A 134 -25.06 -7.57 0.80
N LEU A 135 -23.97 -7.93 1.44
CA LEU A 135 -24.00 -8.49 2.78
C LEU A 135 -24.17 -7.41 3.84
#